data_79c74d1a95b64ec8597c2fe7df5c0208
#
_entry.id   79c74d1a95b64ec8597c2fe7df5c0208
#
_cell.length_a   1.000
_cell.length_b   1.000
_cell.length_c   1.000
_cell.angle_alpha   90.00
_cell.angle_beta   90.00
_cell.angle_gamma   90.00
#
_symmetry.space_group_name_H-M   'P 1'
#
loop_
_entity.id
_entity.type
_entity.pdbx_description
1 polymer ?
#
loop_
_entity_poly.entity_id
_entity_poly.type
_entity_poly.pdbx_seq_one_letter_code
_entity_poly.pdbx_strand_id
1 'polypeptide(L)'
;MAGRLGDVVIAVEATGSVDDGLCAAVAALVPQLSSSSPPPTRAVLERIVADPATTLFVARDEDRVVGMLTLAAFQIPTGVRAWIEDVVVDAAARGSGAAAALVQAALDHSAELGARTVDLTSRPDREAANRLYLRMGFETRQTNVYRRTLEASDR
;
A
#
# COMPACT_ATOMS: atom_id res chain seq x y z
N MET A 1 2.04 -38.81 -2.85
CA MET A 1 3.19 -37.93 -2.53
C MET A 1 2.67 -36.48 -2.48
N ALA A 2 2.54 -35.94 -1.31
CA ALA A 2 2.20 -34.52 -1.13
C ALA A 2 3.48 -33.71 -1.42
N GLY A 3 3.54 -33.04 -2.57
CA GLY A 3 4.54 -32.04 -2.84
C GLY A 3 4.35 -30.90 -1.85
N ARG A 4 5.29 -30.67 -0.96
CA ARG A 4 5.37 -29.44 -0.19
C ARG A 4 5.50 -28.29 -1.19
N LEU A 5 4.45 -27.48 -1.30
CA LEU A 5 4.59 -26.11 -1.76
C LEU A 5 5.55 -25.48 -0.74
N GLY A 6 6.74 -25.08 -1.19
CA GLY A 6 7.68 -24.40 -0.33
C GLY A 6 6.98 -23.22 0.33
N ASP A 7 7.16 -23.07 1.64
CA ASP A 7 6.64 -21.94 2.39
C ASP A 7 7.19 -20.66 1.75
N VAL A 8 6.34 -19.92 1.06
CA VAL A 8 6.67 -18.59 0.53
C VAL A 8 6.86 -17.68 1.73
N VAL A 9 8.07 -17.20 1.94
CA VAL A 9 8.38 -16.25 3.01
C VAL A 9 8.31 -14.84 2.44
N ILE A 10 7.27 -14.12 2.82
CA ILE A 10 7.10 -12.71 2.43
C ILE A 10 7.82 -11.82 3.44
N ALA A 11 8.77 -11.03 2.96
CA ALA A 11 9.42 -9.98 3.73
C ALA A 11 8.83 -8.62 3.34
N VAL A 12 8.54 -7.78 4.32
CA VAL A 12 8.05 -6.40 4.10
C VAL A 12 9.09 -5.42 4.64
N GLU A 13 9.39 -4.41 3.83
CA GLU A 13 10.30 -3.34 4.21
C GLU A 13 9.76 -1.97 3.78
N ALA A 14 10.09 -0.94 4.56
CA ALA A 14 9.94 0.45 4.15
C ALA A 14 11.07 0.78 3.15
N THR A 15 10.72 1.29 1.98
CA THR A 15 11.70 1.62 0.95
C THR A 15 12.43 2.90 1.29
N GLY A 16 13.75 2.83 1.37
CA GLY A 16 14.63 3.98 1.66
C GLY A 16 15.32 4.55 0.43
N SER A 17 15.30 3.86 -0.70
CA SER A 17 15.93 4.28 -1.95
C SER A 17 15.20 3.71 -3.16
N VAL A 18 15.40 4.33 -4.31
CA VAL A 18 14.80 3.92 -5.58
C VAL A 18 15.87 3.39 -6.51
N ASP A 19 15.71 2.15 -6.94
CA ASP A 19 16.54 1.50 -7.94
C ASP A 19 15.71 1.08 -9.17
N ASP A 20 16.36 0.54 -10.19
CA ASP A 20 15.69 0.11 -11.40
C ASP A 20 14.72 -1.05 -11.16
N GLY A 21 15.05 -1.93 -10.21
CA GLY A 21 14.20 -3.06 -9.81
C GLY A 21 12.88 -2.58 -9.19
N LEU A 22 12.94 -1.59 -8.32
CA LEU A 22 11.73 -0.97 -7.75
C LEU A 22 10.90 -0.26 -8.82
N CYS A 23 11.54 0.51 -9.71
CA CYS A 23 10.84 1.17 -10.82
C CYS A 23 10.09 0.16 -11.69
N ALA A 24 10.73 -0.93 -12.07
CA ALA A 24 10.12 -1.99 -12.88
C ALA A 24 8.96 -2.69 -12.14
N ALA A 25 9.13 -2.98 -10.85
CA ALA A 25 8.09 -3.60 -10.04
C ALA A 25 6.86 -2.71 -9.89
N VAL A 26 7.04 -1.44 -9.58
CA VAL A 26 5.92 -0.48 -9.47
C VAL A 26 5.22 -0.30 -10.82
N ALA A 27 5.97 -0.24 -11.92
CA ALA A 27 5.41 -0.18 -13.27
C ALA A 27 4.54 -1.40 -13.62
N ALA A 28 4.86 -2.57 -13.08
CA ALA A 28 4.07 -3.79 -13.24
C ALA A 28 2.84 -3.86 -12.30
N LEU A 29 2.94 -3.26 -11.11
CA LEU A 29 1.87 -3.29 -10.10
C LEU A 29 0.79 -2.23 -10.33
N VAL A 30 1.15 -1.02 -10.77
CA VAL A 30 0.19 0.08 -10.97
C VAL A 30 -0.96 -0.28 -11.90
N PRO A 31 -0.77 -0.95 -13.05
CA PRO A 31 -1.88 -1.37 -13.91
C PRO A 31 -2.85 -2.35 -13.24
N GLN A 32 -2.39 -3.12 -12.25
CA GLN A 32 -3.23 -4.05 -11.48
C GLN A 32 -4.06 -3.34 -10.41
N LEU A 33 -3.68 -2.11 -10.06
CA LEU A 33 -4.39 -1.26 -9.11
C LEU A 33 -5.36 -0.29 -9.80
N SER A 34 -4.94 0.31 -10.90
CA SER A 34 -5.71 1.31 -11.65
C SER A 34 -5.46 1.17 -13.15
N SER A 35 -6.52 1.01 -13.93
CA SER A 35 -6.45 0.92 -15.40
C SER A 35 -6.21 2.26 -16.09
N SER A 36 -6.41 3.39 -15.38
CA SER A 36 -6.34 4.74 -15.94
C SER A 36 -5.09 5.51 -15.52
N SER A 37 -4.36 5.04 -14.50
CA SER A 37 -3.18 5.73 -14.00
C SER A 37 -1.92 5.23 -14.72
N PRO A 38 -1.11 6.12 -15.33
CA PRO A 38 0.19 5.73 -15.85
C PRO A 38 1.14 5.36 -14.70
N PRO A 39 2.12 4.47 -14.94
CA PRO A 39 3.16 4.21 -13.96
C PRO A 39 3.93 5.48 -13.60
N PRO A 40 4.31 5.67 -12.31
CA PRO A 40 5.10 6.82 -11.91
C PRO A 40 6.50 6.76 -12.52
N THR A 41 7.06 7.92 -12.81
CA THR A 41 8.47 8.04 -13.19
C THR A 41 9.37 7.79 -11.99
N ARG A 42 10.65 7.50 -12.23
CA ARG A 42 11.66 7.39 -11.16
C ARG A 42 11.67 8.64 -10.27
N ALA A 43 11.61 9.83 -10.86
CA ALA A 43 11.59 11.08 -10.10
C ALA A 43 10.37 11.20 -9.17
N VAL A 44 9.22 10.70 -9.58
CA VAL A 44 8.03 10.63 -8.70
C VAL A 44 8.25 9.67 -7.55
N LEU A 45 8.79 8.48 -7.80
CA LEU A 45 9.11 7.52 -6.75
C LEU A 45 10.15 8.07 -5.76
N GLU A 46 11.17 8.73 -6.25
CA GLU A 46 12.18 9.37 -5.39
C GLU A 46 11.55 10.44 -4.48
N ARG A 47 10.61 11.23 -4.98
CA ARG A 47 9.87 12.19 -4.14
C ARG A 47 9.01 11.50 -3.08
N ILE A 48 8.34 10.40 -3.43
CA ILE A 48 7.53 9.63 -2.47
C ILE A 48 8.41 9.09 -1.34
N VAL A 49 9.54 8.47 -1.70
CA VAL A 49 10.47 7.87 -0.72
C VAL A 49 11.15 8.92 0.15
N ALA A 50 11.43 10.12 -0.38
CA ALA A 50 12.06 11.21 0.35
C ALA A 50 11.09 12.00 1.24
N ASP A 51 9.79 11.91 1.02
CA ASP A 51 8.79 12.67 1.78
C ASP A 51 8.59 12.05 3.17
N PRO A 52 8.82 12.82 4.26
CA PRO A 52 8.66 12.30 5.62
C PRO A 52 7.21 11.95 5.98
N ALA A 53 6.22 12.46 5.25
CA ALA A 53 4.80 12.17 5.47
C ALA A 53 4.33 10.89 4.78
N THR A 54 5.14 10.31 3.90
CA THR A 54 4.80 9.08 3.17
C THR A 54 5.83 7.99 3.39
N THR A 55 5.36 6.75 3.50
CA THR A 55 6.22 5.57 3.57
C THR A 55 5.71 4.57 2.52
N LEU A 56 6.58 4.23 1.58
CA LEU A 56 6.30 3.17 0.62
C LEU A 56 6.80 1.85 1.19
N PHE A 57 5.88 0.97 1.53
CA PHE A 57 6.20 -0.41 1.90
C PHE A 57 6.17 -1.30 0.67
N VAL A 58 7.13 -2.20 0.56
CA VAL A 58 7.16 -3.25 -0.45
C VAL A 58 7.18 -4.62 0.20
N ALA A 59 6.45 -5.55 -0.40
CA ALA A 59 6.49 -6.97 -0.04
C ALA A 59 7.37 -7.68 -1.05
N ARG A 60 8.32 -8.51 -0.54
CA ARG A 60 9.23 -9.31 -1.35
C ARG A 60 8.98 -10.78 -1.11
N ASP A 61 9.01 -11.52 -2.21
CA ASP A 61 9.19 -12.95 -2.26
C ASP A 61 10.61 -13.18 -2.78
N GLU A 62 11.53 -13.58 -1.90
CA GLU A 62 12.96 -13.54 -2.15
C GLU A 62 13.40 -12.12 -2.60
N ASP A 63 14.02 -12.01 -3.77
CA ASP A 63 14.47 -10.72 -4.32
C ASP A 63 13.39 -9.98 -5.15
N ARG A 64 12.25 -10.61 -5.38
CA ARG A 64 11.20 -10.05 -6.22
C ARG A 64 10.19 -9.25 -5.41
N VAL A 65 9.93 -8.00 -5.79
CA VAL A 65 8.83 -7.21 -5.24
C VAL A 65 7.51 -7.75 -5.80
N VAL A 66 6.65 -8.21 -4.91
CA VAL A 66 5.34 -8.81 -5.25
C VAL A 66 4.15 -7.97 -4.80
N GLY A 67 4.37 -6.91 -4.07
CA GLY A 67 3.30 -6.03 -3.61
C GLY A 67 3.85 -4.72 -3.07
N MET A 68 2.96 -3.75 -2.93
CA MET A 68 3.26 -2.45 -2.34
C MET A 68 2.07 -1.89 -1.58
N LEU A 69 2.35 -0.97 -0.68
CA LEU A 69 1.40 -0.18 0.08
C LEU A 69 2.02 1.17 0.39
N THR A 70 1.27 2.25 0.23
CA THR A 70 1.69 3.58 0.67
C THR A 70 0.95 3.96 1.95
N LEU A 71 1.71 4.35 2.97
CA LEU A 71 1.20 4.93 4.20
C LEU A 71 1.46 6.43 4.17
N ALA A 72 0.40 7.23 4.35
CA ALA A 72 0.50 8.66 4.62
C ALA A 72 0.24 8.91 6.10
N ALA A 73 1.16 9.59 6.79
CA ALA A 73 1.02 9.93 8.20
C ALA A 73 1.48 11.36 8.42
N PHE A 74 0.61 12.19 8.99
CA PHE A 74 0.90 13.61 9.18
C PHE A 74 0.20 14.15 10.43
N GLN A 75 0.78 15.21 10.98
CA GLN A 75 0.26 15.88 12.15
C GLN A 75 -0.87 16.82 11.78
N ILE A 76 -1.99 16.70 12.51
CA ILE A 76 -3.10 17.66 12.50
C ILE A 76 -3.33 18.12 13.95
N PRO A 77 -4.13 19.18 14.19
CA PRO A 77 -4.33 19.70 15.56
C PRO A 77 -4.87 18.65 16.55
N THR A 78 -5.61 17.64 16.07
CA THR A 78 -6.19 16.58 16.92
C THR A 78 -5.29 15.34 17.07
N GLY A 79 -4.11 15.31 16.46
CA GLY A 79 -3.16 14.22 16.58
C GLY A 79 -2.52 13.81 15.26
N VAL A 80 -1.90 12.65 15.24
CA VAL A 80 -1.34 12.07 14.01
C VAL A 80 -2.44 11.37 13.23
N ARG A 81 -2.62 11.75 11.97
CA ARG A 81 -3.51 11.10 11.01
C ARG A 81 -2.70 10.09 10.20
N ALA A 82 -3.17 8.84 10.15
CA ALA A 82 -2.58 7.80 9.32
C ALA A 82 -3.60 7.26 8.31
N TRP A 83 -3.17 7.12 7.06
CA TRP A 83 -4.01 6.73 5.94
C TRP A 83 -3.28 5.77 5.01
N ILE A 84 -3.90 4.64 4.71
CA ILE A 84 -3.35 3.65 3.77
C ILE A 84 -3.89 3.92 2.38
N GLU A 85 -2.99 3.94 1.40
CA GLU A 85 -3.26 4.15 -0.02
C GLU A 85 -2.57 3.07 -0.87
N ASP A 86 -3.14 2.82 -2.05
CA ASP A 86 -2.53 2.04 -3.12
C ASP A 86 -1.99 0.67 -2.69
N VAL A 87 -2.82 -0.12 -2.01
CA VAL A 87 -2.49 -1.50 -1.67
C VAL A 87 -2.70 -2.39 -2.88
N VAL A 88 -1.64 -3.01 -3.34
CA VAL A 88 -1.70 -3.96 -4.45
C VAL A 88 -0.69 -5.10 -4.27
N VAL A 89 -1.12 -6.31 -4.60
CA VAL A 89 -0.28 -7.51 -4.68
C VAL A 89 -0.41 -8.07 -6.10
N ASP A 90 0.74 -8.42 -6.68
CA ASP A 90 0.81 -9.06 -7.99
C ASP A 90 -0.15 -10.26 -8.02
N ALA A 91 -0.93 -10.36 -9.10
CA ALA A 91 -1.88 -11.45 -9.30
C ALA A 91 -1.23 -12.84 -9.16
N ALA A 92 0.03 -12.99 -9.59
CA ALA A 92 0.79 -14.22 -9.46
C ALA A 92 1.18 -14.56 -8.01
N ALA A 93 1.15 -13.58 -7.10
CA ALA A 93 1.51 -13.76 -5.69
C ALA A 93 0.28 -13.70 -4.75
N ARG A 94 -0.94 -13.71 -5.28
CA ARG A 94 -2.16 -13.76 -4.47
C ARG A 94 -2.21 -15.03 -3.64
N GLY A 95 -2.74 -14.91 -2.42
CA GLY A 95 -2.79 -16.03 -1.48
C GLY A 95 -1.46 -16.29 -0.74
N SER A 96 -0.43 -15.49 -0.97
CA SER A 96 0.88 -15.61 -0.30
C SER A 96 0.93 -14.98 1.10
N GLY A 97 -0.09 -14.22 1.50
CA GLY A 97 -0.09 -13.42 2.73
C GLY A 97 0.58 -12.04 2.59
N ALA A 98 0.99 -11.64 1.39
CA ALA A 98 1.68 -10.38 1.15
C ALA A 98 0.84 -9.16 1.52
N ALA A 99 -0.45 -9.14 1.18
CA ALA A 99 -1.34 -8.03 1.53
C ALA A 99 -1.50 -7.88 3.05
N ALA A 100 -1.69 -8.97 3.78
CA ALA A 100 -1.78 -8.95 5.24
C ALA A 100 -0.47 -8.46 5.88
N ALA A 101 0.67 -8.90 5.37
CA ALA A 101 1.98 -8.47 5.86
C ALA A 101 2.23 -6.97 5.62
N LEU A 102 1.86 -6.46 4.44
CA LEU A 102 1.94 -5.02 4.12
C LEU A 102 1.07 -4.18 5.06
N VAL A 103 -0.18 -4.58 5.25
CA VAL A 103 -1.11 -3.86 6.14
C VAL A 103 -0.60 -3.90 7.57
N GLN A 104 -0.11 -5.04 8.06
CA GLN A 104 0.44 -5.15 9.41
C GLN A 104 1.65 -4.22 9.62
N ALA A 105 2.56 -4.16 8.65
CA ALA A 105 3.70 -3.24 8.70
C ALA A 105 3.26 -1.77 8.77
N ALA A 106 2.24 -1.40 8.00
CA ALA A 106 1.68 -0.05 8.05
C ALA A 106 1.01 0.26 9.40
N LEU A 107 0.30 -0.70 10.00
CA LEU A 107 -0.32 -0.54 11.32
C LEU A 107 0.75 -0.35 12.41
N ASP A 108 1.79 -1.18 12.41
CA ASP A 108 2.89 -1.11 13.38
C ASP A 108 3.61 0.23 13.28
N HIS A 109 3.94 0.65 12.06
CA HIS A 109 4.60 1.93 11.83
C HIS A 109 3.72 3.14 12.20
N SER A 110 2.42 3.06 11.93
CA SER A 110 1.47 4.09 12.36
C SER A 110 1.43 4.25 13.87
N ALA A 111 1.47 3.14 14.62
CA ALA A 111 1.52 3.15 16.08
C ALA A 111 2.83 3.78 16.59
N GLU A 112 3.97 3.46 15.98
CA GLU A 112 5.27 4.08 16.30
C GLU A 112 5.26 5.60 16.08
N LEU A 113 4.55 6.07 15.06
CA LEU A 113 4.39 7.50 14.77
C LEU A 113 3.39 8.20 15.69
N GLY A 114 2.70 7.47 16.57
CA GLY A 114 1.74 7.99 17.52
C GLY A 114 0.31 8.15 16.98
N ALA A 115 0.01 7.56 15.83
CA ALA A 115 -1.37 7.50 15.33
C ALA A 115 -2.22 6.58 16.22
N ARG A 116 -3.44 7.02 16.53
CA ARG A 116 -4.41 6.22 17.30
C ARG A 116 -5.32 5.39 16.41
N THR A 117 -5.48 5.79 15.17
CA THR A 117 -6.30 5.12 14.15
C THR A 117 -5.62 5.17 12.82
N VAL A 118 -5.92 4.17 11.99
CA VAL A 118 -5.50 4.11 10.58
C VAL A 118 -6.74 3.93 9.74
N ASP A 119 -6.92 4.79 8.76
CA ASP A 119 -8.06 4.76 7.86
C ASP A 119 -7.63 4.34 6.45
N LEU A 120 -8.56 3.79 5.70
CA LEU A 120 -8.45 3.53 4.28
C LEU A 120 -9.83 3.58 3.64
N THR A 121 -9.88 3.71 2.33
CA THR A 121 -11.11 3.49 1.55
C THR A 121 -10.95 2.29 0.64
N SER A 122 -12.02 1.54 0.47
CA SER A 122 -12.06 0.38 -0.44
C SER A 122 -13.42 0.32 -1.11
N ARG A 123 -13.43 0.07 -2.42
CA ARG A 123 -14.69 -0.07 -3.15
C ARG A 123 -15.39 -1.36 -2.74
N PRO A 124 -16.75 -1.39 -2.73
CA PRO A 124 -17.51 -2.58 -2.34
C PRO A 124 -17.22 -3.82 -3.20
N ASP A 125 -16.88 -3.65 -4.46
CA ASP A 125 -16.58 -4.74 -5.41
C ASP A 125 -15.21 -5.41 -5.16
N ARG A 126 -14.35 -4.82 -4.33
CA ARG A 126 -13.08 -5.41 -3.90
C ARG A 126 -13.29 -6.36 -2.72
N GLU A 127 -14.03 -7.42 -2.93
CA GLU A 127 -14.49 -8.33 -1.89
C GLU A 127 -13.36 -8.98 -1.09
N ALA A 128 -12.30 -9.47 -1.76
CA ALA A 128 -11.17 -10.11 -1.09
C ALA A 128 -10.40 -9.13 -0.20
N ALA A 129 -10.18 -7.90 -0.66
CA ALA A 129 -9.53 -6.85 0.12
C ALA A 129 -10.37 -6.45 1.33
N ASN A 130 -11.69 -6.28 1.13
CA ASN A 130 -12.60 -5.93 2.23
C ASN A 130 -12.65 -7.02 3.30
N ARG A 131 -12.66 -8.29 2.92
CA ARG A 131 -12.57 -9.40 3.89
C ARG A 131 -11.26 -9.38 4.66
N LEU A 132 -10.14 -9.06 4.01
CA LEU A 132 -8.85 -8.93 4.65
C LEU A 132 -8.86 -7.83 5.71
N TYR A 133 -9.35 -6.65 5.38
CA TYR A 133 -9.38 -5.53 6.32
C TYR A 133 -10.23 -5.84 7.55
N LEU A 134 -11.39 -6.46 7.38
CA LEU A 134 -12.23 -6.88 8.51
C LEU A 134 -11.51 -7.92 9.40
N ARG A 135 -10.83 -8.90 8.80
CA ARG A 135 -10.04 -9.88 9.56
C ARG A 135 -8.88 -9.25 10.34
N MET A 136 -8.33 -8.15 9.82
CA MET A 136 -7.25 -7.41 10.48
C MET A 136 -7.73 -6.37 11.49
N GLY A 137 -9.03 -6.35 11.80
CA GLY A 137 -9.60 -5.50 12.83
C GLY A 137 -10.05 -4.11 12.37
N PHE A 138 -10.07 -3.85 11.06
CA PHE A 138 -10.71 -2.63 10.55
C PHE A 138 -12.23 -2.75 10.67
N GLU A 139 -12.85 -1.65 10.96
CA GLU A 139 -14.30 -1.52 11.07
C GLU A 139 -14.83 -0.56 10.02
N THR A 140 -15.97 -0.90 9.43
CA THR A 140 -16.64 0.01 8.50
C THR A 140 -17.15 1.24 9.25
N ARG A 141 -16.77 2.43 8.78
CA ARG A 141 -17.20 3.70 9.38
C ARG A 141 -18.48 4.19 8.75
N GLN A 142 -19.36 4.73 9.59
CA GLN A 142 -20.54 5.51 9.13
C GLN A 142 -20.12 6.96 8.92
N THR A 143 -19.56 7.23 7.76
CA THR A 143 -19.10 8.55 7.34
C THR A 143 -19.24 8.67 5.84
N ASN A 144 -19.29 9.88 5.33
CA ASN A 144 -19.34 10.13 3.90
C ASN A 144 -17.93 10.46 3.39
N VAL A 145 -17.58 9.92 2.23
CA VAL A 145 -16.40 10.33 1.47
C VAL A 145 -16.86 11.25 0.36
N TYR A 146 -16.36 12.49 0.35
CA TYR A 146 -16.67 13.46 -0.68
C TYR A 146 -15.49 13.63 -1.62
N ARG A 147 -15.77 13.69 -2.92
CA ARG A 147 -14.76 13.95 -3.96
C ARG A 147 -15.20 15.11 -4.83
N ARG A 148 -14.28 16.04 -5.03
CA ARG A 148 -14.41 17.08 -6.05
C ARG A 148 -13.25 16.92 -7.04
N THR A 149 -13.57 16.69 -8.30
CA THR A 149 -12.54 16.66 -9.35
C THR A 149 -12.08 18.08 -9.62
N LEU A 150 -10.77 18.27 -9.61
CA LEU A 150 -10.14 19.54 -9.98
C LEU A 150 -9.78 19.50 -11.46
N GLU A 151 -10.06 20.60 -12.17
CA GLU A 151 -9.59 20.75 -13.54
C GLU A 151 -8.07 20.90 -13.51
N ALA A 152 -7.38 20.21 -14.42
CA ALA A 152 -5.96 20.43 -14.62
C ALA A 152 -5.79 21.89 -15.06
N SER A 153 -5.12 22.70 -14.25
CA SER A 153 -4.70 24.02 -14.74
C SER A 153 -3.65 23.79 -15.81
N ASP A 154 -3.92 24.24 -17.02
CA ASP A 154 -2.92 24.35 -18.09
C ASP A 154 -1.79 25.26 -17.58
N ARG A 155 -0.67 24.64 -17.17
CA ARG A 155 0.58 25.32 -16.86
C ARG A 155 1.68 24.76 -17.73
#